data_d1059b9ca0c1113674548b8489146176
#
_entry.id   d1059b9ca0c1113674548b8489146176
#
_cell.length_a   1.000
_cell.length_b   1.000
_cell.length_c   1.000
_cell.angle_alpha   90.00
_cell.angle_beta   90.00
_cell.angle_gamma   90.00
#
_symmetry.space_group_name_H-M   'P 1'
#
loop_
_entity.id
_entity.type
_entity.pdbx_description
1 polymer ?
#
loop_
_entity_poly.entity_id
_entity_poly.type
_entity_poly.pdbx_seq_one_letter_code
_entity_poly.pdbx_strand_id
1 'polypeptide(L)'
;MNTSAWLLCLALASVSTLPAHAADTTPVAPAPEVSPLSRAQAQIKAQRWTDAIEELKRVNAVGSADWNNLMGFALRKQSRPDLDGAQKHYDAALRIDPAHQGALEYAGELALMKGDLATAEKHLATLARLCKSPCEPLDDLQQAIARFKATGKV
;
A
#
# COMPACT_ATOMS: atom_id res chain seq x y z
N MET A 1 47.33 34.29 84.72
CA MET A 1 48.05 34.78 83.52
C MET A 1 47.59 33.86 82.42
N ASN A 2 46.84 34.42 81.49
CA ASN A 2 46.00 33.72 80.54
C ASN A 2 46.75 33.54 79.19
N THR A 3 46.70 32.34 78.66
CA THR A 3 47.05 32.10 77.28
C THR A 3 45.87 31.45 76.56
N SER A 4 45.18 32.26 75.76
CA SER A 4 44.08 31.80 74.93
C SER A 4 44.62 31.13 73.67
N ALA A 5 44.28 29.88 73.43
CA ALA A 5 44.55 29.14 72.21
C ALA A 5 43.41 29.38 71.23
N TRP A 6 43.72 29.88 70.06
CA TRP A 6 42.81 30.00 68.95
C TRP A 6 42.88 28.74 68.07
N LEU A 7 41.78 28.00 67.99
CA LEU A 7 41.60 26.88 67.06
C LEU A 7 41.02 27.41 65.76
N LEU A 8 41.80 27.36 64.67
CA LEU A 8 41.33 27.58 63.31
C LEU A 8 40.67 26.32 62.83
N CYS A 9 39.35 26.37 62.61
CA CYS A 9 38.62 25.33 61.88
C CYS A 9 38.79 25.61 60.35
N LEU A 10 39.55 24.77 59.62
CA LEU A 10 39.55 24.72 58.18
C LEU A 10 38.28 23.93 57.73
N ALA A 11 37.36 24.64 57.11
CA ALA A 11 36.25 24.01 56.41
C ALA A 11 36.73 23.57 55.01
N LEU A 12 36.87 22.28 54.75
CA LEU A 12 37.06 21.70 53.44
C LEU A 12 35.71 21.71 52.69
N ALA A 13 35.57 22.58 51.69
CA ALA A 13 34.46 22.58 50.77
C ALA A 13 34.69 21.45 49.76
N SER A 14 33.93 20.34 49.88
CA SER A 14 33.91 19.28 48.90
C SER A 14 33.06 19.71 47.69
N VAL A 15 33.70 20.01 46.59
CA VAL A 15 33.02 20.27 45.29
C VAL A 15 32.61 18.93 44.72
N SER A 16 31.33 18.57 44.83
CA SER A 16 30.77 17.40 44.17
C SER A 16 30.53 17.74 42.67
N THR A 17 31.38 17.23 41.79
CA THR A 17 31.12 17.28 40.33
C THR A 17 30.11 16.22 39.97
N LEU A 18 28.91 16.65 39.60
CA LEU A 18 27.91 15.79 38.98
C LEU A 18 28.34 15.45 37.56
N PRO A 19 28.35 14.17 37.15
CA PRO A 19 28.58 13.82 35.76
C PRO A 19 27.39 14.33 34.91
N ALA A 20 27.67 15.21 33.95
CA ALA A 20 26.72 15.58 32.93
C ALA A 20 26.47 14.31 32.04
N HIS A 21 25.30 13.70 32.18
CA HIS A 21 24.85 12.70 31.22
C HIS A 21 24.55 13.45 29.93
N ALA A 22 25.45 13.34 28.93
CA ALA A 22 25.14 13.69 27.55
C ALA A 22 23.98 12.78 27.13
N ALA A 23 22.82 13.40 26.94
CA ALA A 23 21.70 12.70 26.30
C ALA A 23 22.15 12.28 24.91
N ASP A 24 22.36 10.99 24.72
CA ASP A 24 22.66 10.38 23.45
C ASP A 24 21.42 10.52 22.56
N THR A 25 21.32 11.65 21.86
CA THR A 25 20.30 11.86 20.82
C THR A 25 20.74 11.13 19.57
N THR A 26 20.63 9.78 19.61
CA THR A 26 20.67 9.01 18.38
C THR A 26 19.52 9.50 17.49
N PRO A 27 19.78 9.88 16.22
CA PRO A 27 18.72 10.27 15.30
C PRO A 27 17.76 9.08 15.19
N VAL A 28 16.53 9.25 15.66
CA VAL A 28 15.46 8.28 15.42
C VAL A 28 15.26 8.23 13.92
N ALA A 29 15.55 7.08 13.30
CA ALA A 29 15.26 6.87 11.89
C ALA A 29 13.78 7.22 11.64
N PRO A 30 13.47 7.98 10.56
CA PRO A 30 12.07 8.29 10.26
C PRO A 30 11.26 6.99 10.18
N ALA A 31 10.12 6.98 10.86
CA ALA A 31 9.21 5.84 10.76
C ALA A 31 8.89 5.57 9.29
N PRO A 32 8.79 4.31 8.86
CA PRO A 32 8.47 4.00 7.47
C PRO A 32 7.18 4.73 7.09
N GLU A 33 7.24 5.52 6.02
CA GLU A 33 6.06 6.21 5.50
C GLU A 33 5.00 5.19 5.11
N VAL A 34 3.94 5.16 5.88
CA VAL A 34 2.79 4.28 5.59
C VAL A 34 2.09 4.83 4.36
N SER A 35 2.04 4.04 3.29
CA SER A 35 1.35 4.45 2.06
C SER A 35 -0.06 4.97 2.37
N PRO A 36 -0.50 6.08 1.76
CA PRO A 36 -1.87 6.57 1.92
C PRO A 36 -2.94 5.53 1.59
N LEU A 37 -2.58 4.52 0.79
CA LEU A 37 -3.47 3.44 0.36
C LEU A 37 -3.48 2.23 1.31
N SER A 38 -2.61 2.19 2.30
CA SER A 38 -2.43 1.02 3.18
C SER A 38 -3.72 0.61 3.92
N ARG A 39 -4.55 1.57 4.34
CA ARG A 39 -5.85 1.27 4.96
C ARG A 39 -6.81 0.63 3.97
N ALA A 40 -6.93 1.17 2.77
CA ALA A 40 -7.77 0.60 1.73
C ALA A 40 -7.31 -0.82 1.36
N GLN A 41 -6.00 -1.05 1.25
CA GLN A 41 -5.43 -2.37 1.03
C GLN A 41 -5.77 -3.35 2.17
N ALA A 42 -5.70 -2.89 3.42
CA ALA A 42 -6.10 -3.70 4.58
C ALA A 42 -7.60 -4.06 4.54
N GLN A 43 -8.48 -3.11 4.16
CA GLN A 43 -9.91 -3.38 3.99
C GLN A 43 -10.16 -4.39 2.86
N ILE A 44 -9.47 -4.24 1.73
CA ILE A 44 -9.54 -5.17 0.59
C ILE A 44 -9.11 -6.57 1.03
N LYS A 45 -7.98 -6.70 1.73
CA LYS A 45 -7.51 -7.98 2.26
C LYS A 45 -8.50 -8.63 3.22
N ALA A 46 -9.23 -7.82 3.98
CA ALA A 46 -10.30 -8.26 4.87
C ALA A 46 -11.65 -8.45 4.16
N GLN A 47 -11.71 -8.30 2.83
CA GLN A 47 -12.91 -8.37 1.99
C GLN A 47 -14.01 -7.38 2.39
N ARG A 48 -13.64 -6.28 3.04
CA ARG A 48 -14.54 -5.19 3.43
C ARG A 48 -14.62 -4.15 2.31
N TRP A 49 -15.32 -4.51 1.26
CA TRP A 49 -15.32 -3.75 0.00
C TRP A 49 -15.87 -2.35 0.14
N THR A 50 -16.97 -2.18 0.88
CA THR A 50 -17.57 -0.87 1.14
C THR A 50 -16.61 0.04 1.89
N ASP A 51 -15.99 -0.46 2.97
CA ASP A 51 -15.03 0.31 3.77
C ASP A 51 -13.79 0.69 2.94
N ALA A 52 -13.34 -0.21 2.06
CA ALA A 52 -12.25 0.07 1.13
C ALA A 52 -12.59 1.21 0.17
N ILE A 53 -13.79 1.19 -0.41
CA ILE A 53 -14.29 2.24 -1.31
C ILE A 53 -14.37 3.58 -0.58
N GLU A 54 -14.89 3.62 0.64
CA GLU A 54 -14.98 4.84 1.45
C GLU A 54 -13.58 5.39 1.78
N GLU A 55 -12.66 4.53 2.18
CA GLU A 55 -11.28 4.93 2.45
C GLU A 55 -10.58 5.46 1.18
N LEU A 56 -10.77 4.80 0.04
CA LEU A 56 -10.24 5.28 -1.23
C LEU A 56 -10.80 6.64 -1.61
N LYS A 57 -12.11 6.85 -1.43
CA LYS A 57 -12.73 8.17 -1.65
C LYS A 57 -12.15 9.24 -0.72
N ARG A 58 -11.86 8.89 0.54
CA ARG A 58 -11.23 9.80 1.50
C ARG A 58 -9.82 10.20 1.09
N VAL A 59 -9.03 9.24 0.59
CA VAL A 59 -7.66 9.50 0.08
C VAL A 59 -7.67 10.35 -1.19
N ASN A 60 -8.64 10.12 -2.07
CA ASN A 60 -8.90 10.87 -3.31
C ASN A 60 -7.67 11.05 -4.22
N ALA A 61 -6.82 10.03 -4.31
CA ALA A 61 -5.60 10.07 -5.13
C ALA A 61 -5.89 9.70 -6.60
N VAL A 62 -6.82 10.40 -7.24
CA VAL A 62 -7.33 10.08 -8.60
C VAL A 62 -6.26 10.04 -9.70
N GLY A 63 -5.12 10.70 -9.49
CA GLY A 63 -3.96 10.68 -10.38
C GLY A 63 -3.02 9.47 -10.16
N SER A 64 -3.30 8.59 -9.21
CA SER A 64 -2.51 7.39 -8.94
C SER A 64 -3.09 6.18 -9.68
N ALA A 65 -2.23 5.42 -10.39
CA ALA A 65 -2.62 4.17 -11.00
C ALA A 65 -3.02 3.12 -9.95
N ASP A 66 -2.26 3.01 -8.86
CA ASP A 66 -2.59 2.12 -7.73
C ASP A 66 -3.96 2.43 -7.12
N TRP A 67 -4.24 3.72 -6.88
CA TRP A 67 -5.53 4.13 -6.33
C TRP A 67 -6.69 3.73 -7.24
N ASN A 68 -6.56 3.99 -8.53
CA ASN A 68 -7.57 3.60 -9.52
C ASN A 68 -7.70 2.07 -9.61
N ASN A 69 -6.60 1.33 -9.61
CA ASN A 69 -6.63 -0.13 -9.59
C ASN A 69 -7.38 -0.68 -8.37
N LEU A 70 -7.07 -0.20 -7.17
CA LEU A 70 -7.75 -0.62 -5.93
C LEU A 70 -9.24 -0.25 -5.92
N MET A 71 -9.60 0.94 -6.44
CA MET A 71 -10.99 1.37 -6.56
C MET A 71 -11.77 0.46 -7.53
N GLY A 72 -11.22 0.19 -8.70
CA GLY A 72 -11.82 -0.73 -9.67
C GLY A 72 -12.01 -2.13 -9.09
N PHE A 73 -11.00 -2.64 -8.37
CA PHE A 73 -11.06 -3.94 -7.72
C PHE A 73 -12.17 -4.00 -6.65
N ALA A 74 -12.26 -3.01 -5.77
CA ALA A 74 -13.28 -2.98 -4.73
C ALA A 74 -14.70 -2.86 -5.31
N LEU A 75 -14.90 -2.04 -6.35
CA LEU A 75 -16.19 -1.90 -7.05
C LEU A 75 -16.62 -3.22 -7.72
N ARG A 76 -15.68 -3.95 -8.30
CA ARG A 76 -15.95 -5.24 -8.94
C ARG A 76 -16.28 -6.35 -7.94
N LYS A 77 -15.66 -6.32 -6.75
CA LYS A 77 -15.76 -7.40 -5.74
C LYS A 77 -16.88 -7.21 -4.72
N GLN A 78 -17.52 -6.05 -4.65
CA GLN A 78 -18.63 -5.83 -3.71
C GLN A 78 -19.84 -6.73 -4.02
N SER A 79 -20.76 -6.89 -3.07
CA SER A 79 -21.93 -7.79 -3.16
C SER A 79 -22.86 -7.47 -4.33
N ARG A 80 -22.90 -6.20 -4.76
CA ARG A 80 -23.54 -5.75 -6.00
C ARG A 80 -22.46 -5.11 -6.87
N PRO A 81 -21.79 -5.89 -7.73
CA PRO A 81 -20.66 -5.38 -8.51
C PRO A 81 -21.05 -4.20 -9.39
N ASP A 82 -20.28 -3.11 -9.31
CA ASP A 82 -20.34 -2.00 -10.26
C ASP A 82 -19.28 -2.22 -11.34
N LEU A 83 -19.62 -3.02 -12.35
CA LEU A 83 -18.68 -3.39 -13.41
C LEU A 83 -18.30 -2.20 -14.31
N ASP A 84 -19.22 -1.25 -14.50
CA ASP A 84 -18.95 -0.07 -15.32
C ASP A 84 -18.10 0.96 -14.57
N GLY A 85 -18.32 1.13 -13.28
CA GLY A 85 -17.43 1.89 -12.41
C GLY A 85 -16.03 1.28 -12.34
N ALA A 86 -15.95 -0.05 -12.18
CA ALA A 86 -14.69 -0.77 -12.18
C ALA A 86 -13.91 -0.57 -13.50
N GLN A 87 -14.59 -0.69 -14.65
CA GLN A 87 -13.99 -0.45 -15.96
C GLN A 87 -13.37 0.94 -16.07
N LYS A 88 -14.14 1.99 -15.69
CA LYS A 88 -13.64 3.38 -15.73
C LYS A 88 -12.36 3.56 -14.92
N HIS A 89 -12.28 2.90 -13.77
CA HIS A 89 -11.12 2.99 -12.91
C HIS A 89 -9.93 2.19 -13.45
N TYR A 90 -10.12 0.99 -13.99
CA TYR A 90 -9.03 0.26 -14.65
C TYR A 90 -8.51 1.00 -15.89
N ASP A 91 -9.41 1.56 -16.70
CA ASP A 91 -9.03 2.40 -17.85
C ASP A 91 -8.23 3.63 -17.41
N ALA A 92 -8.60 4.25 -16.27
CA ALA A 92 -7.85 5.36 -15.69
C ALA A 92 -6.46 4.91 -15.21
N ALA A 93 -6.37 3.77 -14.52
CA ALA A 93 -5.10 3.20 -14.08
C ALA A 93 -4.17 2.95 -15.27
N LEU A 94 -4.65 2.30 -16.32
CA LEU A 94 -3.86 1.98 -17.51
C LEU A 94 -3.54 3.19 -18.40
N ARG A 95 -4.29 4.27 -18.28
CA ARG A 95 -3.94 5.55 -18.93
C ARG A 95 -2.82 6.27 -18.19
N ILE A 96 -2.76 6.15 -16.86
CA ILE A 96 -1.71 6.73 -16.01
C ILE A 96 -0.44 5.90 -16.11
N ASP A 97 -0.57 4.58 -15.98
CA ASP A 97 0.52 3.61 -16.12
C ASP A 97 0.08 2.43 -17.01
N PRO A 98 0.43 2.46 -18.30
CA PRO A 98 0.11 1.38 -19.24
C PRO A 98 0.79 0.04 -18.90
N ALA A 99 1.78 0.04 -18.00
CA ALA A 99 2.51 -1.15 -17.56
C ALA A 99 2.05 -1.65 -16.17
N HIS A 100 0.99 -1.08 -15.61
CA HIS A 100 0.48 -1.45 -14.30
C HIS A 100 -0.09 -2.88 -14.30
N GLN A 101 0.70 -3.83 -13.82
CA GLN A 101 0.42 -5.27 -13.95
C GLN A 101 -0.92 -5.67 -13.32
N GLY A 102 -1.22 -5.21 -12.09
CA GLY A 102 -2.50 -5.52 -11.44
C GLY A 102 -3.71 -4.92 -12.17
N ALA A 103 -3.58 -3.73 -12.80
CA ALA A 103 -4.68 -3.16 -13.58
C ALA A 103 -4.91 -3.94 -14.88
N LEU A 104 -3.85 -4.42 -15.53
CA LEU A 104 -3.95 -5.29 -16.72
C LEU A 104 -4.64 -6.62 -16.38
N GLU A 105 -4.25 -7.24 -15.27
CA GLU A 105 -4.89 -8.47 -14.77
C GLU A 105 -6.39 -8.25 -14.52
N TYR A 106 -6.72 -7.28 -13.66
CA TYR A 106 -8.11 -7.09 -13.23
C TYR A 106 -9.02 -6.53 -14.33
N ALA A 107 -8.49 -5.71 -15.25
CA ALA A 107 -9.23 -5.31 -16.45
C ALA A 107 -9.48 -6.52 -17.38
N GLY A 108 -8.52 -7.43 -17.51
CA GLY A 108 -8.67 -8.67 -18.25
C GLY A 108 -9.74 -9.59 -17.64
N GLU A 109 -9.73 -9.79 -16.33
CA GLU A 109 -10.79 -10.55 -15.63
C GLU A 109 -12.17 -9.88 -15.77
N LEU A 110 -12.23 -8.53 -15.69
CA LEU A 110 -13.47 -7.80 -15.91
C LEU A 110 -13.99 -7.97 -17.34
N ALA A 111 -13.10 -7.98 -18.34
CA ALA A 111 -13.47 -8.24 -19.73
C ALA A 111 -14.10 -9.63 -19.88
N LEU A 112 -13.56 -10.66 -19.23
CA LEU A 112 -14.16 -12.00 -19.20
C LEU A 112 -15.54 -12.00 -18.54
N MET A 113 -15.74 -11.29 -17.43
CA MET A 113 -17.05 -11.11 -16.79
C MET A 113 -18.08 -10.49 -17.74
N LYS A 114 -17.63 -9.63 -18.66
CA LYS A 114 -18.46 -9.00 -19.70
C LYS A 114 -18.56 -9.84 -21.01
N GLY A 115 -17.91 -10.99 -21.06
CA GLY A 115 -17.89 -11.89 -22.23
C GLY A 115 -16.90 -11.49 -23.33
N ASP A 116 -16.02 -10.50 -23.05
CA ASP A 116 -15.02 -10.00 -24.00
C ASP A 116 -13.68 -10.71 -23.85
N LEU A 117 -13.60 -11.92 -24.40
CA LEU A 117 -12.37 -12.71 -24.42
C LEU A 117 -11.23 -11.99 -25.17
N ALA A 118 -11.54 -11.28 -26.24
CA ALA A 118 -10.52 -10.63 -27.07
C ALA A 118 -9.77 -9.55 -26.29
N THR A 119 -10.45 -8.75 -25.49
CA THR A 119 -9.83 -7.76 -24.62
C THR A 119 -9.03 -8.42 -23.50
N ALA A 120 -9.51 -9.51 -22.90
CA ALA A 120 -8.74 -10.24 -21.89
C ALA A 120 -7.42 -10.79 -22.46
N GLU A 121 -7.45 -11.38 -23.67
CA GLU A 121 -6.24 -11.87 -24.35
C GLU A 121 -5.26 -10.76 -24.71
N LYS A 122 -5.74 -9.56 -25.04
CA LYS A 122 -4.90 -8.36 -25.23
C LYS A 122 -4.13 -7.99 -23.96
N HIS A 123 -4.82 -7.97 -22.82
CA HIS A 123 -4.19 -7.67 -21.53
C HIS A 123 -3.19 -8.76 -21.16
N LEU A 124 -3.52 -10.04 -21.37
CA LEU A 124 -2.60 -11.15 -21.16
C LEU A 124 -1.32 -11.01 -22.00
N ALA A 125 -1.46 -10.69 -23.29
CA ALA A 125 -0.32 -10.48 -24.18
C ALA A 125 0.57 -9.31 -23.73
N THR A 126 -0.02 -8.28 -23.13
CA THR A 126 0.73 -7.16 -22.54
C THR A 126 1.47 -7.59 -21.28
N LEU A 127 0.82 -8.31 -20.37
CA LEU A 127 1.46 -8.88 -19.19
C LEU A 127 2.63 -9.79 -19.54
N ALA A 128 2.46 -10.67 -20.56
CA ALA A 128 3.51 -11.56 -21.00
C ALA A 128 4.79 -10.83 -21.49
N ARG A 129 4.67 -9.60 -21.98
CA ARG A 129 5.83 -8.77 -22.36
C ARG A 129 6.46 -8.05 -21.16
N LEU A 130 5.68 -7.72 -20.14
CA LEU A 130 6.13 -6.94 -18.98
C LEU A 130 6.69 -7.82 -17.87
N CYS A 131 6.11 -8.98 -17.69
CA CYS A 131 6.41 -9.87 -16.59
C CYS A 131 7.71 -10.65 -16.79
N LYS A 132 8.48 -10.73 -15.68
CA LYS A 132 9.54 -11.73 -15.52
C LYS A 132 9.02 -12.81 -14.59
N SER A 133 9.32 -14.09 -14.88
CA SER A 133 8.86 -15.20 -14.04
C SER A 133 9.57 -15.20 -12.67
N PRO A 134 8.85 -15.47 -11.56
CA PRO A 134 7.40 -15.68 -11.46
C PRO A 134 6.60 -14.37 -11.55
N CYS A 135 5.37 -14.42 -12.06
CA CYS A 135 4.51 -13.23 -12.22
C CYS A 135 3.03 -13.59 -11.96
N GLU A 136 2.56 -13.37 -10.75
CA GLU A 136 1.21 -13.67 -10.31
C GLU A 136 0.11 -13.07 -11.23
N PRO A 137 0.15 -11.77 -11.63
CA PRO A 137 -0.86 -11.20 -12.51
C PRO A 137 -0.98 -11.88 -13.88
N LEU A 138 0.15 -12.34 -14.43
CA LEU A 138 0.16 -13.10 -15.68
C LEU A 138 -0.48 -14.48 -15.51
N ASP A 139 -0.06 -15.20 -14.47
CA ASP A 139 -0.52 -16.56 -14.18
C ASP A 139 -2.02 -16.56 -13.85
N ASP A 140 -2.51 -15.60 -13.07
CA ASP A 140 -3.91 -15.50 -12.69
C ASP A 140 -4.82 -15.18 -13.87
N LEU A 141 -4.45 -14.21 -14.71
CA LEU A 141 -5.23 -13.91 -15.92
C LEU A 141 -5.20 -15.05 -16.92
N GLN A 142 -4.06 -15.75 -17.07
CA GLN A 142 -3.98 -16.94 -17.94
C GLN A 142 -4.93 -18.04 -17.47
N GLN A 143 -4.97 -18.30 -16.17
CA GLN A 143 -5.90 -19.26 -15.58
C GLN A 143 -7.37 -18.83 -15.75
N ALA A 144 -7.69 -17.55 -15.56
CA ALA A 144 -9.03 -17.02 -15.75
C ALA A 144 -9.50 -17.19 -17.20
N ILE A 145 -8.66 -16.89 -18.18
CA ILE A 145 -8.95 -17.12 -19.61
C ILE A 145 -9.15 -18.60 -19.90
N ALA A 146 -8.31 -19.47 -19.35
CA ALA A 146 -8.47 -20.93 -19.54
C ALA A 146 -9.79 -21.43 -18.99
N ARG A 147 -10.19 -20.99 -17.78
CA ARG A 147 -11.49 -21.33 -17.20
C ARG A 147 -12.65 -20.81 -18.06
N PHE A 148 -12.56 -19.56 -18.51
CA PHE A 148 -13.58 -18.97 -19.37
C PHE A 148 -13.77 -19.73 -20.69
N LYS A 149 -12.68 -20.13 -21.35
CA LYS A 149 -12.74 -20.94 -22.58
C LYS A 149 -13.37 -22.31 -22.36
N ALA A 150 -13.14 -22.91 -21.19
CA ALA A 150 -13.68 -24.25 -20.88
C ALA A 150 -15.16 -24.23 -20.43
N THR A 151 -15.60 -23.15 -19.75
CA THR A 151 -16.88 -23.15 -19.04
C THR A 151 -17.82 -22.01 -19.44
N GLY A 152 -17.32 -20.99 -20.15
CA GLY A 152 -18.01 -19.73 -20.40
C GLY A 152 -18.16 -18.84 -19.15
N LYS A 153 -17.43 -19.16 -18.05
CA LYS A 153 -17.50 -18.43 -16.76
C LYS A 153 -16.11 -18.09 -16.27
N VAL A 154 -16.04 -17.02 -15.48
CA VAL A 154 -14.80 -16.54 -14.81
C VAL A 154 -14.67 -17.15 -13.43
#